data_d2463a556f306920d579ddbfa1323fed
#
_entry.id   d2463a556f306920d579ddbfa1323fed
#
_cell.length_a   1.000
_cell.length_b   1.000
_cell.length_c   1.000
_cell.angle_alpha   90.00
_cell.angle_beta   90.00
_cell.angle_gamma   90.00
#
_symmetry.space_group_name_H-M   'P 1'
#
loop_
_entity.id
_entity.type
_entity.pdbx_description
1 polymer ?
#
loop_
_entity_poly.entity_id
_entity_poly.type
_entity_poly.pdbx_seq_one_letter_code
_entity_poly.pdbx_strand_id
1 'polypeptide(L)'
;MKKSLGVVIGPAGIGKAHIRELINYGFQNIYLLGKKFRKERSILLNKEYKKVNFYNLKLITEIKKIKPEVIHLCSPTKYHYDQILIIKNYCKHLIIEKPIFWIKDKDKDKSNYKVVKNLLNLKSNKIFVNLPMISLATQIKKKEKLKKIKKLNFNYFTNGKNKFEDNPIDLLPHALSFLFTFNPKKENNYNIIGVNKKKYSWNCKMIVNECLCKFYFKQDSKSRKSILSFKINDDTYLRKSFIKNNVYVNKVLKNQTKLINLKNPMSDYLNLILKNLNKNEILVKNNDIIIKSTQIIEKLINFTNFDENR
;
A
#
# COMPACT_ATOMS: atom_id res chain seq x y z
N MET A 1 -27.47 -15.13 -10.08
CA MET A 1 -26.19 -14.45 -9.80
C MET A 1 -25.58 -15.08 -8.55
N LYS A 2 -24.34 -15.62 -8.62
CA LYS A 2 -23.61 -16.06 -7.40
C LYS A 2 -23.41 -14.84 -6.50
N LYS A 3 -23.87 -14.91 -5.26
CA LYS A 3 -23.64 -13.85 -4.27
C LYS A 3 -22.14 -13.71 -4.02
N SER A 4 -21.52 -12.60 -4.44
CA SER A 4 -20.10 -12.34 -4.20
C SER A 4 -19.80 -12.28 -2.72
N LEU A 5 -18.78 -12.99 -2.28
CA LEU A 5 -18.44 -13.17 -0.89
C LEU A 5 -17.02 -12.68 -0.63
N GLY A 6 -16.91 -11.69 0.26
CA GLY A 6 -15.63 -11.10 0.66
C GLY A 6 -15.34 -11.26 2.16
N VAL A 7 -14.07 -11.27 2.51
CA VAL A 7 -13.59 -11.27 3.90
C VAL A 7 -12.66 -10.08 4.11
N VAL A 8 -12.80 -9.38 5.25
CA VAL A 8 -11.86 -8.33 5.67
C VAL A 8 -11.27 -8.70 7.03
N ILE A 9 -9.95 -8.93 7.04
CA ILE A 9 -9.17 -9.15 8.26
C ILE A 9 -8.57 -7.81 8.69
N GLY A 10 -8.84 -7.36 9.92
CA GLY A 10 -8.47 -6.03 10.38
C GLY A 10 -9.43 -4.94 9.87
N PRO A 11 -10.74 -5.04 10.13
CA PRO A 11 -11.77 -4.16 9.58
C PRO A 11 -11.77 -2.74 10.17
N ALA A 12 -10.87 -2.42 11.11
CA ALA A 12 -10.69 -1.08 11.67
C ALA A 12 -9.70 -0.26 10.82
N GLY A 13 -9.60 1.04 11.09
CA GLY A 13 -8.64 1.90 10.38
C GLY A 13 -8.79 1.81 8.86
N ILE A 14 -7.73 1.39 8.18
CA ILE A 14 -7.70 1.23 6.72
C ILE A 14 -8.70 0.20 6.21
N GLY A 15 -8.99 -0.84 7.00
CA GLY A 15 -9.96 -1.87 6.65
C GLY A 15 -11.37 -1.32 6.38
N LYS A 16 -11.74 -0.17 6.96
CA LYS A 16 -13.01 0.50 6.63
C LYS A 16 -13.06 0.97 5.18
N ALA A 17 -11.93 1.41 4.63
CA ALA A 17 -11.87 1.79 3.21
C ALA A 17 -12.03 0.54 2.33
N HIS A 18 -11.42 -0.58 2.70
CA HIS A 18 -11.59 -1.85 1.97
C HIS A 18 -13.03 -2.36 2.01
N ILE A 19 -13.71 -2.28 3.17
CA ILE A 19 -15.14 -2.63 3.28
C ILE A 19 -15.96 -1.78 2.32
N ARG A 20 -15.77 -0.47 2.31
CA ARG A 20 -16.49 0.44 1.41
C ARG A 20 -16.28 0.08 -0.06
N GLU A 21 -15.04 -0.24 -0.45
CA GLU A 21 -14.77 -0.60 -1.85
C GLU A 21 -15.37 -1.96 -2.23
N LEU A 22 -15.44 -2.93 -1.32
CA LEU A 22 -16.19 -4.18 -1.54
C LEU A 22 -17.68 -3.92 -1.76
N ILE A 23 -18.28 -3.05 -0.93
CA ILE A 23 -19.70 -2.64 -1.08
C ILE A 23 -19.90 -1.95 -2.44
N ASN A 24 -19.06 -0.97 -2.77
CA ASN A 24 -19.14 -0.23 -4.03
C ASN A 24 -18.96 -1.14 -5.26
N TYR A 25 -18.20 -2.22 -5.11
CA TYR A 25 -18.01 -3.22 -6.18
C TYR A 25 -19.16 -4.21 -6.29
N GLY A 26 -20.09 -4.24 -5.31
CA GLY A 26 -21.29 -5.07 -5.32
C GLY A 26 -21.22 -6.35 -4.53
N PHE A 27 -20.26 -6.50 -3.60
CA PHE A 27 -20.25 -7.61 -2.67
C PHE A 27 -21.45 -7.53 -1.71
N GLN A 28 -22.22 -8.61 -1.64
CA GLN A 28 -23.46 -8.68 -0.82
C GLN A 28 -23.25 -9.35 0.54
N ASN A 29 -22.21 -10.18 0.69
CA ASN A 29 -21.87 -10.83 1.94
C ASN A 29 -20.42 -10.53 2.31
N ILE A 30 -20.20 -9.86 3.43
CA ILE A 30 -18.89 -9.45 3.90
C ILE A 30 -18.64 -9.99 5.31
N TYR A 31 -17.64 -10.82 5.45
CA TYR A 31 -17.20 -11.36 6.71
C TYR A 31 -16.06 -10.52 7.30
N LEU A 32 -16.12 -10.26 8.59
CA LEU A 32 -15.22 -9.36 9.30
C LEU A 32 -14.49 -10.12 10.40
N LEU A 33 -13.16 -10.08 10.41
CA LEU A 33 -12.30 -10.67 11.43
C LEU A 33 -11.43 -9.61 12.10
N GLY A 34 -11.58 -9.40 13.42
CA GLY A 34 -10.73 -8.46 14.16
C GLY A 34 -10.98 -8.45 15.67
N LYS A 35 -9.91 -8.40 16.47
CA LYS A 35 -9.97 -8.46 17.94
C LYS A 35 -10.90 -7.43 18.60
N LYS A 36 -11.08 -6.26 18.01
CA LYS A 36 -11.92 -5.17 18.52
C LYS A 36 -13.24 -5.02 17.75
N PHE A 37 -13.53 -5.93 16.83
CA PHE A 37 -14.74 -5.86 16.02
C PHE A 37 -15.83 -6.65 16.73
N ARG A 38 -16.55 -5.98 17.61
CA ARG A 38 -17.65 -6.57 18.36
C ARG A 38 -18.89 -6.74 17.48
N LYS A 39 -19.76 -7.68 17.88
CA LYS A 39 -21.07 -7.97 17.24
C LYS A 39 -21.88 -6.67 16.99
N GLU A 40 -21.80 -5.71 17.92
CA GLU A 40 -22.44 -4.39 17.81
C GLU A 40 -22.10 -3.62 16.53
N ARG A 41 -20.87 -3.74 16.02
CA ARG A 41 -20.44 -2.96 14.86
C ARG A 41 -20.90 -3.57 13.54
N SER A 42 -21.05 -4.90 13.45
CA SER A 42 -21.70 -5.51 12.28
C SER A 42 -23.20 -5.17 12.24
N ILE A 43 -23.85 -5.05 13.41
CA ILE A 43 -25.24 -4.59 13.51
C ILE A 43 -25.35 -3.13 12.99
N LEU A 44 -24.42 -2.25 13.37
CA LEU A 44 -24.41 -0.87 12.86
C LEU A 44 -24.19 -0.81 11.36
N LEU A 45 -23.24 -1.61 10.82
CA LEU A 45 -23.01 -1.69 9.38
C LEU A 45 -24.21 -2.26 8.63
N ASN A 46 -24.89 -3.26 9.18
CA ASN A 46 -26.12 -3.81 8.58
C ASN A 46 -27.25 -2.76 8.54
N LYS A 47 -27.33 -1.88 9.54
CA LYS A 47 -28.27 -0.75 9.52
C LYS A 47 -27.91 0.31 8.50
N GLU A 48 -26.60 0.62 8.36
CA GLU A 48 -26.08 1.62 7.42
C GLU A 48 -26.21 1.17 5.96
N TYR A 49 -25.91 -0.14 5.69
CA TYR A 49 -25.87 -0.70 4.34
C TYR A 49 -26.91 -1.80 4.15
N LYS A 50 -28.18 -1.44 4.00
CA LYS A 50 -29.35 -2.36 3.93
C LYS A 50 -29.26 -3.48 2.88
N LYS A 51 -28.43 -3.31 1.83
CA LYS A 51 -28.26 -4.29 0.73
C LYS A 51 -27.07 -5.25 0.94
N VAL A 52 -26.34 -5.13 2.04
CA VAL A 52 -25.14 -5.90 2.34
C VAL A 52 -25.28 -6.58 3.70
N ASN A 53 -24.95 -7.86 3.76
CA ASN A 53 -24.95 -8.63 5.02
C ASN A 53 -23.53 -8.67 5.59
N PHE A 54 -23.39 -8.28 6.86
CA PHE A 54 -22.11 -8.34 7.57
C PHE A 54 -22.14 -9.43 8.62
N TYR A 55 -21.12 -10.27 8.60
CA TYR A 55 -20.94 -11.39 9.52
C TYR A 55 -19.63 -11.24 10.28
N ASN A 56 -19.59 -11.66 11.55
CA ASN A 56 -18.36 -11.66 12.34
C ASN A 56 -17.75 -13.06 12.37
N LEU A 57 -16.43 -13.13 12.18
CA LEU A 57 -15.63 -14.31 12.41
C LEU A 57 -14.90 -14.20 13.75
N LYS A 58 -14.79 -15.30 14.47
CA LYS A 58 -14.02 -15.39 15.72
C LYS A 58 -12.59 -15.80 15.46
N LEU A 59 -12.38 -16.75 14.53
CA LEU A 59 -11.09 -17.34 14.22
C LEU A 59 -10.77 -17.27 12.72
N ILE A 60 -9.50 -17.11 12.39
CA ILE A 60 -9.01 -17.07 11.01
C ILE A 60 -9.25 -18.41 10.28
N THR A 61 -9.27 -19.50 11.01
CA THR A 61 -9.53 -20.86 10.47
C THR A 61 -10.96 -21.05 9.96
N GLU A 62 -11.92 -20.24 10.43
CA GLU A 62 -13.31 -20.28 9.95
C GLU A 62 -13.42 -19.88 8.47
N ILE A 63 -12.46 -19.12 7.95
CA ILE A 63 -12.41 -18.71 6.55
C ILE A 63 -12.36 -19.91 5.60
N LYS A 64 -11.76 -21.03 6.02
CA LYS A 64 -11.73 -22.27 5.23
C LYS A 64 -13.14 -22.77 4.86
N LYS A 65 -14.11 -22.65 5.78
CA LYS A 65 -15.51 -23.08 5.56
C LYS A 65 -16.26 -22.14 4.62
N ILE A 66 -15.86 -20.85 4.61
CA ILE A 66 -16.55 -19.79 3.85
C ILE A 66 -16.16 -19.82 2.38
N LYS A 67 -14.92 -20.19 2.04
CA LYS A 67 -14.37 -20.20 0.67
C LYS A 67 -14.62 -18.88 -0.07
N PRO A 68 -14.13 -17.75 0.45
CA PRO A 68 -14.42 -16.44 -0.14
C PRO A 68 -13.78 -16.28 -1.52
N GLU A 69 -14.39 -15.43 -2.34
CA GLU A 69 -13.82 -15.03 -3.63
C GLU A 69 -12.56 -14.16 -3.42
N VAL A 70 -12.62 -13.26 -2.43
CA VAL A 70 -11.51 -12.36 -2.10
C VAL A 70 -11.36 -12.19 -0.59
N ILE A 71 -10.12 -12.15 -0.13
CA ILE A 71 -9.76 -11.73 1.25
C ILE A 71 -8.98 -10.43 1.18
N HIS A 72 -9.40 -9.44 1.97
CA HIS A 72 -8.64 -8.22 2.21
C HIS A 72 -7.92 -8.33 3.56
N LEU A 73 -6.58 -8.33 3.53
CA LEU A 73 -5.74 -8.38 4.73
C LEU A 73 -5.28 -6.97 5.09
N CYS A 74 -5.90 -6.40 6.11
CA CYS A 74 -5.73 -5.02 6.60
C CYS A 74 -5.28 -4.96 8.07
N SER A 75 -4.85 -6.08 8.64
CA SER A 75 -4.30 -6.14 9.99
C SER A 75 -2.96 -5.42 10.08
N PRO A 76 -2.40 -5.19 11.28
CA PRO A 76 -1.04 -4.67 11.41
C PRO A 76 0.00 -5.59 10.74
N THR A 77 0.97 -4.99 10.06
CA THR A 77 2.01 -5.65 9.23
C THR A 77 2.70 -6.83 9.92
N LYS A 78 2.94 -6.72 11.22
CA LYS A 78 3.59 -7.78 12.01
C LYS A 78 2.84 -9.13 12.05
N TYR A 79 1.55 -9.13 11.70
CA TYR A 79 0.73 -10.34 11.62
C TYR A 79 0.56 -10.85 10.19
N HIS A 80 0.94 -10.07 9.17
CA HIS A 80 0.67 -10.41 7.78
C HIS A 80 1.28 -11.74 7.37
N TYR A 81 2.55 -11.97 7.69
CA TYR A 81 3.26 -13.19 7.26
C TYR A 81 2.53 -14.45 7.74
N ASP A 82 2.26 -14.56 9.05
CA ASP A 82 1.58 -15.73 9.62
C ASP A 82 0.16 -15.88 9.07
N GLN A 83 -0.56 -14.77 8.96
CA GLN A 83 -1.92 -14.78 8.41
C GLN A 83 -1.94 -15.21 6.94
N ILE A 84 -1.01 -14.75 6.11
CA ILE A 84 -0.89 -15.16 4.72
C ILE A 84 -0.66 -16.67 4.61
N LEU A 85 0.23 -17.23 5.42
CA LEU A 85 0.50 -18.67 5.41
C LEU A 85 -0.75 -19.50 5.71
N ILE A 86 -1.63 -19.02 6.60
CA ILE A 86 -2.88 -19.69 6.96
C ILE A 86 -3.92 -19.55 5.83
N ILE A 87 -4.12 -18.31 5.29
CA ILE A 87 -5.28 -18.02 4.44
C ILE A 87 -5.02 -18.18 2.94
N LYS A 88 -3.77 -18.23 2.50
CA LYS A 88 -3.41 -18.26 1.06
C LYS A 88 -4.12 -19.38 0.29
N ASN A 89 -4.44 -20.50 0.94
CA ASN A 89 -5.12 -21.64 0.31
C ASN A 89 -6.65 -21.59 0.44
N TYR A 90 -7.21 -20.56 1.09
CA TYR A 90 -8.65 -20.50 1.40
C TYR A 90 -9.42 -19.54 0.51
N CYS A 91 -8.75 -18.81 -0.36
CA CYS A 91 -9.38 -17.87 -1.30
C CYS A 91 -8.73 -17.90 -2.67
N LYS A 92 -9.46 -17.44 -3.67
CA LYS A 92 -8.95 -17.24 -5.03
C LYS A 92 -7.99 -16.05 -5.13
N HIS A 93 -8.33 -14.97 -4.43
CA HIS A 93 -7.63 -13.70 -4.50
C HIS A 93 -7.38 -13.15 -3.10
N LEU A 94 -6.16 -12.70 -2.87
CA LEU A 94 -5.75 -12.06 -1.63
C LEU A 94 -5.27 -10.65 -1.92
N ILE A 95 -5.88 -9.65 -1.31
CA ILE A 95 -5.49 -8.24 -1.39
C ILE A 95 -4.92 -7.85 -0.03
N ILE A 96 -3.66 -7.47 0.01
CA ILE A 96 -2.92 -7.19 1.25
C ILE A 96 -2.58 -5.70 1.32
N GLU A 97 -2.70 -5.10 2.50
CA GLU A 97 -2.15 -3.78 2.75
C GLU A 97 -0.62 -3.79 2.73
N LYS A 98 -0.06 -2.68 2.28
CA LYS A 98 1.41 -2.48 2.32
C LYS A 98 1.90 -2.18 3.74
N PRO A 99 3.13 -2.55 4.08
CA PRO A 99 3.97 -3.49 3.34
C PRO A 99 3.36 -4.89 3.41
N ILE A 100 3.65 -5.72 2.40
CA ILE A 100 3.09 -7.09 2.33
C ILE A 100 3.35 -7.85 3.63
N PHE A 101 4.55 -7.77 4.14
CA PHE A 101 5.01 -8.11 5.49
C PHE A 101 6.46 -7.61 5.66
N TRP A 102 6.97 -7.71 6.87
CA TRP A 102 8.37 -7.51 7.18
C TRP A 102 8.76 -8.41 8.35
N ILE A 103 9.65 -9.36 8.11
CA ILE A 103 10.17 -10.27 9.13
C ILE A 103 11.31 -9.53 9.82
N LYS A 104 11.15 -9.27 11.12
CA LYS A 104 12.19 -8.68 11.97
C LYS A 104 13.04 -9.77 12.60
N ASP A 105 14.28 -9.66 12.42
CA ASP A 105 15.48 -10.22 13.06
C ASP A 105 15.43 -11.31 14.15
N LYS A 106 14.59 -12.31 14.06
CA LYS A 106 14.92 -13.51 14.86
C LYS A 106 15.64 -14.58 14.04
N ASP A 107 15.53 -14.48 12.71
CA ASP A 107 16.22 -15.36 11.75
C ASP A 107 17.03 -14.48 10.79
N LYS A 108 18.25 -14.09 11.16
CA LYS A 108 19.16 -13.26 10.33
C LYS A 108 19.45 -13.85 8.95
N ASP A 109 19.13 -15.12 8.73
CA ASP A 109 19.38 -15.82 7.47
C ASP A 109 18.26 -15.66 6.43
N LYS A 110 17.11 -15.08 6.78
CA LYS A 110 15.97 -14.93 5.86
C LYS A 110 15.86 -13.53 5.28
N SER A 111 16.32 -13.36 4.05
CA SER A 111 16.09 -12.15 3.27
C SER A 111 14.59 -11.94 3.01
N ASN A 112 14.03 -10.80 3.47
CA ASN A 112 12.65 -10.42 3.19
C ASN A 112 12.36 -10.41 1.69
N TYR A 113 13.32 -9.95 0.87
CA TYR A 113 13.22 -9.99 -0.59
C TYR A 113 13.03 -11.41 -1.12
N LYS A 114 13.85 -12.37 -0.67
CA LYS A 114 13.74 -13.78 -1.11
C LYS A 114 12.38 -14.37 -0.71
N VAL A 115 11.93 -14.14 0.53
CA VAL A 115 10.65 -14.67 1.03
C VAL A 115 9.46 -14.05 0.26
N VAL A 116 9.47 -12.75 0.01
CA VAL A 116 8.43 -12.07 -0.78
C VAL A 116 8.41 -12.57 -2.21
N LYS A 117 9.58 -12.69 -2.86
CA LYS A 117 9.70 -13.20 -4.23
C LYS A 117 9.14 -14.61 -4.34
N ASN A 118 9.50 -15.51 -3.42
CA ASN A 118 9.01 -16.87 -3.40
C ASN A 118 7.48 -16.92 -3.20
N LEU A 119 6.94 -16.13 -2.25
CA LEU A 119 5.51 -16.07 -2.00
C LEU A 119 4.73 -15.60 -3.22
N LEU A 120 5.18 -14.55 -3.89
CA LEU A 120 4.48 -13.94 -5.03
C LEU A 120 4.63 -14.76 -6.33
N ASN A 121 5.62 -15.62 -6.43
CA ASN A 121 5.82 -16.53 -7.55
C ASN A 121 5.02 -17.84 -7.45
N LEU A 122 4.31 -18.07 -6.33
CA LEU A 122 3.44 -19.25 -6.19
C LEU A 122 2.28 -19.17 -7.19
N LYS A 123 2.18 -20.16 -8.08
CA LYS A 123 1.14 -20.22 -9.14
C LYS A 123 -0.29 -20.37 -8.61
N SER A 124 -0.43 -20.84 -7.37
CA SER A 124 -1.73 -21.22 -6.79
C SER A 124 -2.60 -20.05 -6.37
N ASN A 125 -2.03 -18.88 -6.06
CA ASN A 125 -2.76 -17.77 -5.45
C ASN A 125 -2.44 -16.44 -6.12
N LYS A 126 -3.51 -15.68 -6.42
CA LYS A 126 -3.38 -14.33 -6.93
C LYS A 126 -3.31 -13.35 -5.75
N ILE A 127 -2.09 -12.99 -5.38
CA ILE A 127 -1.80 -12.05 -4.30
C ILE A 127 -1.54 -10.67 -4.89
N PHE A 128 -2.36 -9.69 -4.51
CA PHE A 128 -2.19 -8.27 -4.83
C PHE A 128 -1.81 -7.51 -3.56
N VAL A 129 -0.98 -6.51 -3.69
CA VAL A 129 -0.73 -5.55 -2.60
C VAL A 129 -1.37 -4.21 -2.96
N ASN A 130 -2.04 -3.59 -2.01
CA ASN A 130 -2.67 -2.30 -2.21
C ASN A 130 -1.62 -1.18 -2.26
N LEU A 131 -1.39 -0.64 -3.46
CA LEU A 131 -0.40 0.41 -3.76
C LEU A 131 -1.08 1.67 -4.33
N PRO A 132 -1.79 2.45 -3.53
CA PRO A 132 -2.56 3.60 -4.02
C PRO A 132 -1.72 4.65 -4.75
N MET A 133 -0.40 4.70 -4.53
CA MET A 133 0.47 5.65 -5.21
C MET A 133 0.66 5.33 -6.69
N ILE A 134 0.39 4.10 -7.14
CA ILE A 134 0.31 3.76 -8.57
C ILE A 134 -0.83 4.55 -9.22
N SER A 135 -2.00 4.58 -8.60
CA SER A 135 -3.14 5.36 -9.12
C SER A 135 -2.83 6.86 -9.12
N LEU A 136 -2.26 7.40 -8.04
CA LEU A 136 -1.87 8.81 -7.97
C LEU A 136 -0.89 9.16 -9.11
N ALA A 137 0.17 8.38 -9.28
CA ALA A 137 1.17 8.59 -10.32
C ALA A 137 0.56 8.48 -11.73
N THR A 138 -0.31 7.49 -11.97
CA THR A 138 -1.00 7.29 -13.25
C THR A 138 -1.88 8.48 -13.61
N GLN A 139 -2.65 9.00 -12.64
CA GLN A 139 -3.51 10.16 -12.86
C GLN A 139 -2.71 11.42 -13.17
N ILE A 140 -1.60 11.66 -12.44
CA ILE A 140 -0.71 12.81 -12.70
C ILE A 140 -0.03 12.66 -14.05
N LYS A 141 0.55 11.48 -14.33
CA LYS A 141 1.19 11.17 -15.61
C LYS A 141 0.27 11.48 -16.80
N LYS A 142 -1.00 11.08 -16.70
CA LYS A 142 -2.00 11.33 -17.74
C LYS A 142 -2.36 12.82 -17.85
N LYS A 143 -2.64 13.50 -16.73
CA LYS A 143 -3.10 14.90 -16.73
C LYS A 143 -2.01 15.89 -17.12
N GLU A 144 -0.77 15.62 -16.74
CA GLU A 144 0.39 16.45 -17.05
C GLU A 144 1.18 15.96 -18.29
N LYS A 145 0.69 14.91 -18.98
CA LYS A 145 1.32 14.30 -20.18
C LYS A 145 2.80 13.93 -19.97
N LEU A 146 3.14 13.57 -18.74
CA LEU A 146 4.52 13.19 -18.38
C LEU A 146 4.83 11.79 -18.92
N LYS A 147 6.03 11.62 -19.50
CA LYS A 147 6.51 10.31 -19.99
C LYS A 147 7.42 9.66 -18.94
N LYS A 148 8.68 10.04 -18.92
CA LYS A 148 9.73 9.58 -18.01
C LYS A 148 10.16 10.74 -17.12
N ILE A 149 10.53 10.46 -15.88
CA ILE A 149 11.03 11.49 -14.96
C ILE A 149 12.51 11.29 -14.68
N LYS A 150 13.27 12.40 -14.55
CA LYS A 150 14.72 12.40 -14.29
C LYS A 150 15.03 12.67 -12.82
N LYS A 151 14.17 13.44 -12.14
CA LYS A 151 14.33 13.82 -10.73
C LYS A 151 13.01 13.62 -9.99
N LEU A 152 13.06 13.01 -8.81
CA LEU A 152 11.92 12.85 -7.91
C LEU A 152 12.33 13.21 -6.47
N ASN A 153 11.74 14.26 -5.91
CA ASN A 153 11.75 14.45 -4.47
C ASN A 153 10.37 14.04 -3.94
N PHE A 154 10.31 13.16 -2.95
CA PHE A 154 9.04 12.65 -2.42
C PHE A 154 9.06 12.75 -0.90
N ASN A 155 8.21 13.63 -0.35
CA ASN A 155 8.11 13.89 1.07
C ASN A 155 6.76 13.40 1.58
N TYR A 156 6.79 12.53 2.60
CA TYR A 156 5.56 12.02 3.18
C TYR A 156 5.61 12.07 4.71
N PHE A 157 4.82 12.95 5.29
CA PHE A 157 4.65 13.13 6.72
C PHE A 157 3.32 12.54 7.14
N THR A 158 3.31 11.70 8.17
CA THR A 158 2.10 11.02 8.64
C THR A 158 1.98 11.09 10.16
N ASN A 159 0.79 10.84 10.67
CA ASN A 159 0.52 10.71 12.10
C ASN A 159 0.86 9.32 12.66
N GLY A 160 1.75 8.58 12.02
CA GLY A 160 2.20 7.25 12.46
C GLY A 160 3.06 7.28 13.72
N LYS A 161 3.39 6.09 14.21
CA LYS A 161 4.20 5.88 15.42
C LYS A 161 5.48 5.10 15.14
N ASN A 162 5.75 4.77 13.88
CA ASN A 162 6.92 3.99 13.50
C ASN A 162 8.20 4.77 13.77
N LYS A 163 9.23 4.07 14.16
CA LYS A 163 10.53 4.62 14.53
C LYS A 163 11.62 3.95 13.70
N PHE A 164 12.76 4.62 13.51
CA PHE A 164 13.93 4.09 12.84
C PHE A 164 13.57 3.35 11.54
N GLU A 165 13.97 2.10 11.40
CA GLU A 165 13.77 1.27 10.20
C GLU A 165 12.29 0.98 9.88
N ASP A 166 11.41 1.00 10.86
CA ASP A 166 9.97 0.82 10.65
C ASP A 166 9.37 1.95 9.81
N ASN A 167 9.99 3.12 9.83
CA ASN A 167 9.54 4.27 9.05
C ASN A 167 9.70 4.03 7.52
N PRO A 168 10.90 3.70 6.98
CA PRO A 168 11.03 3.38 5.56
C PRO A 168 10.31 2.09 5.17
N ILE A 169 10.22 1.08 6.02
CA ILE A 169 9.46 -0.16 5.76
C ILE A 169 8.00 0.18 5.44
N ASP A 170 7.41 1.09 6.21
CA ASP A 170 6.01 1.52 6.03
C ASP A 170 5.82 2.50 4.86
N LEU A 171 6.71 3.49 4.70
CA LEU A 171 6.45 4.64 3.82
C LEU A 171 7.17 4.56 2.46
N LEU A 172 8.33 3.92 2.36
CA LEU A 172 9.08 3.83 1.11
C LEU A 172 8.34 3.05 0.00
N PRO A 173 7.51 2.02 0.28
CA PRO A 173 6.68 1.39 -0.76
C PRO A 173 5.78 2.38 -1.50
N HIS A 174 5.32 3.46 -0.84
CA HIS A 174 4.56 4.52 -1.50
C HIS A 174 5.40 5.28 -2.54
N ALA A 175 6.60 5.71 -2.16
CA ALA A 175 7.49 6.45 -3.06
C ALA A 175 7.98 5.60 -4.23
N LEU A 176 8.36 4.34 -3.96
CA LEU A 176 8.84 3.42 -4.99
C LEU A 176 7.72 3.02 -5.97
N SER A 177 6.51 2.74 -5.50
CA SER A 177 5.39 2.43 -6.39
C SER A 177 4.98 3.64 -7.26
N PHE A 178 5.11 4.86 -6.72
CA PHE A 178 4.95 6.09 -7.48
C PHE A 178 6.03 6.19 -8.57
N LEU A 179 7.31 6.04 -8.21
CA LEU A 179 8.45 6.11 -9.14
C LEU A 179 8.35 5.07 -10.26
N PHE A 180 8.12 3.80 -9.94
CA PHE A 180 8.04 2.72 -10.91
C PHE A 180 6.87 2.86 -11.91
N THR A 181 5.85 3.66 -11.58
CA THR A 181 4.79 4.01 -12.52
C THR A 181 5.27 4.94 -13.64
N PHE A 182 6.24 5.81 -13.35
CA PHE A 182 6.87 6.68 -14.35
C PHE A 182 8.03 6.03 -15.07
N ASN A 183 8.87 5.32 -14.33
CA ASN A 183 10.13 4.74 -14.81
C ASN A 183 10.13 3.21 -14.65
N PRO A 184 9.23 2.46 -15.32
CA PRO A 184 9.24 1.02 -15.26
C PRO A 184 10.49 0.50 -16.01
N LYS A 185 11.18 -0.46 -15.42
CA LYS A 185 12.24 -1.25 -16.08
C LYS A 185 12.09 -2.71 -15.70
N LYS A 186 12.52 -3.63 -16.57
CA LYS A 186 12.46 -5.06 -16.31
C LYS A 186 13.36 -5.42 -15.13
N GLU A 187 14.55 -4.87 -15.09
CA GLU A 187 15.50 -5.03 -13.99
C GLU A 187 15.68 -3.71 -13.23
N ASN A 188 15.84 -3.81 -11.92
CA ASN A 188 16.16 -2.64 -11.11
C ASN A 188 17.63 -2.30 -11.24
N ASN A 189 17.88 -1.10 -11.73
CA ASN A 189 19.18 -0.46 -11.59
C ASN A 189 19.05 0.63 -10.52
N TYR A 190 19.73 0.46 -9.38
CA TYR A 190 19.72 1.45 -8.31
C TYR A 190 21.09 1.59 -7.65
N ASN A 191 21.41 2.81 -7.26
CA ASN A 191 22.60 3.15 -6.49
C ASN A 191 22.20 4.04 -5.31
N ILE A 192 22.55 3.62 -4.08
CA ILE A 192 22.30 4.38 -2.86
C ILE A 192 23.45 5.35 -2.68
N ILE A 193 23.14 6.65 -2.58
CA ILE A 193 24.13 7.71 -2.42
C ILE A 193 24.32 8.06 -0.94
N GLY A 194 23.23 8.03 -0.15
CA GLY A 194 23.28 8.32 1.27
C GLY A 194 21.96 8.13 1.97
N VAL A 195 22.02 7.80 3.25
CA VAL A 195 20.86 7.56 4.13
C VAL A 195 21.10 8.30 5.44
N ASN A 196 20.11 9.03 5.92
CA ASN A 196 20.13 9.63 7.25
C ASN A 196 18.92 9.13 8.04
N LYS A 197 19.19 8.50 9.18
CA LYS A 197 18.20 7.82 10.03
C LYS A 197 18.08 8.57 11.35
N LYS A 198 16.87 9.09 11.64
CA LYS A 198 16.52 9.67 12.96
C LYS A 198 15.33 8.90 13.52
N LYS A 199 15.11 9.02 14.84
CA LYS A 199 14.06 8.27 15.55
C LYS A 199 12.68 8.29 14.85
N TYR A 200 12.26 9.44 14.36
CA TYR A 200 10.93 9.63 13.74
C TYR A 200 10.99 10.14 12.30
N SER A 201 12.18 10.36 11.77
CA SER A 201 12.37 10.76 10.39
C SER A 201 13.47 9.97 9.73
N TRP A 202 13.34 9.81 8.43
CA TRP A 202 14.27 9.06 7.63
C TRP A 202 14.34 9.69 6.25
N ASN A 203 15.54 9.88 5.73
CA ASN A 203 15.72 10.35 4.38
C ASN A 203 16.81 9.57 3.66
N CYS A 204 16.70 9.49 2.34
CA CYS A 204 17.76 8.95 1.51
C CYS A 204 17.84 9.67 0.17
N LYS A 205 19.04 9.62 -0.40
CA LYS A 205 19.34 10.03 -1.77
C LYS A 205 19.82 8.79 -2.53
N MET A 206 19.24 8.53 -3.68
CA MET A 206 19.59 7.39 -4.50
C MET A 206 19.28 7.64 -5.98
N ILE A 207 19.89 6.87 -6.86
CA ILE A 207 19.50 6.81 -8.27
C ILE A 207 18.72 5.51 -8.46
N VAL A 208 17.54 5.56 -9.06
CA VAL A 208 16.73 4.39 -9.41
C VAL A 208 16.27 4.52 -10.85
N ASN A 209 16.62 3.56 -11.69
CA ASN A 209 16.24 3.55 -13.11
C ASN A 209 16.51 4.90 -13.80
N GLU A 210 17.71 5.43 -13.60
CA GLU A 210 18.19 6.72 -14.13
C GLU A 210 17.46 7.97 -13.57
N CYS A 211 16.65 7.80 -12.55
CA CYS A 211 16.00 8.91 -11.84
C CYS A 211 16.74 9.22 -10.55
N LEU A 212 17.19 10.46 -10.37
CA LEU A 212 17.72 10.94 -9.10
C LEU A 212 16.57 11.14 -8.11
N CYS A 213 16.56 10.34 -7.06
CA CYS A 213 15.52 10.32 -6.07
C CYS A 213 16.01 10.86 -4.73
N LYS A 214 15.20 11.72 -4.11
CA LYS A 214 15.34 12.13 -2.71
C LYS A 214 14.02 11.80 -2.00
N PHE A 215 14.08 10.93 -1.01
CA PHE A 215 12.92 10.53 -0.21
C PHE A 215 13.06 11.08 1.20
N TYR A 216 12.01 11.71 1.73
CA TYR A 216 11.96 12.17 3.09
C TYR A 216 10.65 11.73 3.76
N PHE A 217 10.77 10.95 4.82
CA PHE A 217 9.66 10.42 5.59
C PHE A 217 9.74 10.91 7.03
N LYS A 218 8.60 11.32 7.56
CA LYS A 218 8.47 11.67 8.98
C LYS A 218 7.17 11.07 9.52
N GLN A 219 7.26 10.46 10.68
CA GLN A 219 6.09 10.01 11.45
C GLN A 219 6.03 10.77 12.78
N ASP A 220 4.90 11.42 13.04
CA ASP A 220 4.66 12.17 14.25
C ASP A 220 3.25 11.89 14.74
N SER A 221 3.14 11.16 15.85
CA SER A 221 1.85 10.77 16.43
C SER A 221 1.01 11.94 16.94
N LYS A 222 1.63 13.10 17.14
CA LYS A 222 0.95 14.35 17.54
C LYS A 222 0.41 15.12 16.36
N SER A 223 0.87 14.81 15.14
CA SER A 223 0.38 15.46 13.91
C SER A 223 -1.08 15.10 13.66
N ARG A 224 -1.93 16.08 13.43
CA ARG A 224 -3.34 15.87 13.08
C ARG A 224 -3.55 15.57 11.61
N LYS A 225 -2.57 15.84 10.74
CA LYS A 225 -2.71 15.74 9.27
C LYS A 225 -1.52 15.02 8.65
N SER A 226 -1.81 14.20 7.65
CA SER A 226 -0.77 13.68 6.78
C SER A 226 -0.53 14.66 5.63
N ILE A 227 0.75 14.91 5.31
CA ILE A 227 1.18 15.79 4.22
C ILE A 227 1.97 14.97 3.24
N LEU A 228 1.52 14.96 1.99
CA LEU A 228 2.24 14.37 0.87
C LEU A 228 2.57 15.47 -0.13
N SER A 229 3.86 15.73 -0.30
CA SER A 229 4.37 16.61 -1.34
C SER A 229 5.45 15.92 -2.15
N PHE A 230 5.55 16.26 -3.43
CA PHE A 230 6.59 15.72 -4.28
C PHE A 230 6.99 16.73 -5.37
N LYS A 231 8.24 16.65 -5.83
CA LYS A 231 8.73 17.41 -6.95
C LYS A 231 9.11 16.42 -8.06
N ILE A 232 8.57 16.64 -9.25
CA ILE A 232 8.87 15.86 -10.46
C ILE A 232 9.64 16.81 -11.40
N ASN A 233 10.90 16.51 -11.66
CA ASN A 233 11.82 17.39 -12.36
C ASN A 233 11.82 18.78 -11.67
N ASP A 234 11.24 19.80 -12.28
CA ASP A 234 11.19 21.15 -11.72
C ASP A 234 9.83 21.53 -11.12
N ASP A 235 8.78 20.76 -11.40
CA ASP A 235 7.43 21.02 -10.91
C ASP A 235 7.20 20.48 -9.51
N THR A 236 6.64 21.31 -8.63
CA THR A 236 6.23 20.93 -7.26
C THR A 236 4.76 20.58 -7.19
N TYR A 237 4.42 19.59 -6.38
CA TYR A 237 3.07 19.08 -6.19
C TYR A 237 2.77 18.91 -4.70
N LEU A 238 1.66 19.49 -4.24
CA LEU A 238 1.16 19.31 -2.89
C LEU A 238 -0.21 18.64 -2.93
N ARG A 239 -0.31 17.43 -2.37
CA ARG A 239 -1.59 16.74 -2.26
C ARG A 239 -2.43 17.34 -1.16
N LYS A 240 -3.66 17.69 -1.49
CA LYS A 240 -4.71 18.12 -0.57
C LYS A 240 -5.84 17.10 -0.59
N SER A 241 -6.19 16.55 0.56
CA SER A 241 -7.32 15.63 0.71
C SER A 241 -8.18 16.05 1.90
N PHE A 242 -9.48 16.13 1.69
CA PHE A 242 -10.45 16.54 2.69
C PHE A 242 -11.83 15.95 2.37
N ILE A 243 -12.70 15.93 3.35
CA ILE A 243 -14.09 15.51 3.17
C ILE A 243 -14.94 16.76 2.97
N LYS A 244 -15.72 16.79 1.88
CA LYS A 244 -16.73 17.82 1.60
C LYS A 244 -18.05 17.12 1.28
N ASN A 245 -19.11 17.44 2.00
CA ASN A 245 -20.44 16.84 1.85
C ASN A 245 -20.39 15.29 1.84
N ASN A 246 -19.68 14.70 2.82
CA ASN A 246 -19.44 13.26 2.94
C ASN A 246 -18.69 12.60 1.77
N VAL A 247 -18.19 13.37 0.81
CA VAL A 247 -17.39 12.90 -0.32
C VAL A 247 -15.92 13.20 -0.07
N TYR A 248 -15.08 12.18 -0.29
CA TYR A 248 -13.64 12.34 -0.16
C TYR A 248 -13.07 13.03 -1.41
N VAL A 249 -12.64 14.27 -1.26
CA VAL A 249 -12.06 15.08 -2.32
C VAL A 249 -10.55 14.98 -2.31
N ASN A 250 -9.96 14.63 -3.44
CA ASN A 250 -8.52 14.61 -3.66
C ASN A 250 -8.13 15.62 -4.72
N LYS A 251 -7.20 16.47 -4.39
CA LYS A 251 -6.64 17.48 -5.29
C LYS A 251 -5.14 17.51 -5.15
N VAL A 252 -4.46 17.95 -6.19
CA VAL A 252 -3.03 18.26 -6.15
C VAL A 252 -2.85 19.67 -6.64
N LEU A 253 -2.13 20.47 -5.87
CA LEU A 253 -1.74 21.82 -6.22
C LEU A 253 -0.33 21.79 -6.84
N LYS A 254 -0.26 22.09 -8.14
CA LYS A 254 1.01 22.18 -8.88
C LYS A 254 1.54 23.60 -8.81
N ASN A 255 2.82 23.74 -8.45
CA ASN A 255 3.53 25.02 -8.37
C ASN A 255 2.76 26.12 -7.62
N GLN A 256 2.00 25.71 -6.58
CA GLN A 256 1.14 26.58 -5.77
C GLN A 256 -0.02 27.30 -6.52
N THR A 257 -0.15 27.10 -7.80
CA THR A 257 -1.11 27.83 -8.66
C THR A 257 -2.15 26.91 -9.31
N LYS A 258 -1.71 25.88 -10.04
CA LYS A 258 -2.60 24.99 -10.81
C LYS A 258 -3.22 23.88 -9.95
N LEU A 259 -4.53 23.86 -9.87
CA LEU A 259 -5.27 22.81 -9.14
C LEU A 259 -5.64 21.65 -10.07
N ILE A 260 -5.20 20.43 -9.71
CA ILE A 260 -5.48 19.20 -10.43
C ILE A 260 -6.45 18.34 -9.60
N ASN A 261 -7.67 18.15 -10.09
CA ASN A 261 -8.63 17.24 -9.45
C ASN A 261 -8.26 15.79 -9.74
N LEU A 262 -8.31 14.95 -8.71
CA LEU A 262 -7.96 13.53 -8.80
C LEU A 262 -9.10 12.67 -8.24
N LYS A 263 -9.23 11.45 -8.76
CA LYS A 263 -9.96 10.40 -8.07
C LYS A 263 -9.25 10.03 -6.77
N ASN A 264 -9.97 9.48 -5.79
CA ASN A 264 -9.32 8.94 -4.60
C ASN A 264 -8.35 7.82 -5.00
N PRO A 265 -7.03 7.97 -4.79
CA PRO A 265 -6.05 6.98 -5.24
C PRO A 265 -6.26 5.59 -4.62
N MET A 266 -6.73 5.53 -3.37
CA MET A 266 -7.03 4.28 -2.68
C MET A 266 -8.20 3.55 -3.36
N SER A 267 -9.32 4.24 -3.52
CA SER A 267 -10.52 3.68 -4.17
C SER A 267 -10.25 3.31 -5.63
N ASP A 268 -9.57 4.20 -6.37
CA ASP A 268 -9.27 3.98 -7.78
C ASP A 268 -8.38 2.75 -7.99
N TYR A 269 -7.36 2.56 -7.12
CA TYR A 269 -6.47 1.41 -7.23
C TYR A 269 -7.14 0.10 -6.78
N LEU A 270 -7.90 0.10 -5.67
CA LEU A 270 -8.65 -1.07 -5.25
C LEU A 270 -9.70 -1.48 -6.29
N ASN A 271 -10.41 -0.52 -6.88
CA ASN A 271 -11.34 -0.79 -7.96
C ASN A 271 -10.65 -1.35 -9.22
N LEU A 272 -9.43 -0.87 -9.53
CA LEU A 272 -8.62 -1.43 -10.59
C LEU A 272 -8.30 -2.91 -10.33
N ILE A 273 -7.86 -3.24 -9.10
CA ILE A 273 -7.59 -4.64 -8.71
C ILE A 273 -8.86 -5.47 -8.79
N LEU A 274 -9.95 -5.06 -8.15
CA LEU A 274 -11.22 -5.80 -8.10
C LEU A 274 -11.78 -6.09 -9.50
N LYS A 275 -11.72 -5.12 -10.42
CA LYS A 275 -12.15 -5.30 -11.82
C LYS A 275 -11.24 -6.25 -12.61
N ASN A 276 -10.03 -6.50 -12.16
CA ASN A 276 -9.02 -7.25 -12.90
C ASN A 276 -8.47 -8.45 -12.11
N LEU A 277 -9.20 -8.97 -11.12
CA LEU A 277 -8.77 -10.11 -10.30
C LEU A 277 -8.30 -11.32 -11.13
N ASN A 278 -8.92 -11.55 -12.27
CA ASN A 278 -8.57 -12.66 -13.17
C ASN A 278 -7.53 -12.30 -14.25
N LYS A 279 -7.09 -11.05 -14.36
CA LYS A 279 -6.12 -10.60 -15.36
C LYS A 279 -4.69 -10.69 -14.83
N ASN A 280 -3.87 -11.52 -15.45
CA ASN A 280 -2.49 -11.74 -15.05
C ASN A 280 -1.61 -10.50 -15.21
N GLU A 281 -1.87 -9.64 -16.19
CA GLU A 281 -1.06 -8.44 -16.46
C GLU A 281 -0.99 -7.50 -15.24
N ILE A 282 -2.15 -7.20 -14.61
CA ILE A 282 -2.20 -6.34 -13.43
C ILE A 282 -1.51 -7.01 -12.23
N LEU A 283 -1.69 -8.32 -12.09
CA LEU A 283 -1.04 -9.10 -11.03
C LEU A 283 0.49 -9.08 -11.19
N VAL A 284 1.00 -9.37 -12.38
CA VAL A 284 2.44 -9.40 -12.66
C VAL A 284 3.06 -8.02 -12.39
N LYS A 285 2.43 -6.96 -12.87
CA LYS A 285 2.90 -5.58 -12.64
C LYS A 285 2.89 -5.21 -11.16
N ASN A 286 1.85 -5.57 -10.41
CA ASN A 286 1.76 -5.33 -8.98
C ASN A 286 2.89 -6.07 -8.24
N ASN A 287 3.06 -7.36 -8.53
CA ASN A 287 4.05 -8.21 -7.88
C ASN A 287 5.49 -7.78 -8.20
N ASP A 288 5.77 -7.39 -9.44
CA ASP A 288 7.06 -6.84 -9.85
C ASP A 288 7.44 -5.60 -9.03
N ILE A 289 6.52 -4.67 -8.86
CA ILE A 289 6.72 -3.46 -8.04
C ILE A 289 7.03 -3.82 -6.58
N ILE A 290 6.32 -4.79 -6.01
CA ILE A 290 6.54 -5.21 -4.62
C ILE A 290 7.88 -5.89 -4.43
N ILE A 291 8.24 -6.81 -5.32
CA ILE A 291 9.52 -7.52 -5.27
C ILE A 291 10.68 -6.51 -5.34
N LYS A 292 10.62 -5.58 -6.30
CA LYS A 292 11.62 -4.53 -6.48
C LYS A 292 11.70 -3.58 -5.28
N SER A 293 10.55 -3.17 -4.77
CA SER A 293 10.49 -2.29 -3.59
C SER A 293 11.10 -2.97 -2.36
N THR A 294 10.77 -4.23 -2.12
CA THR A 294 11.30 -4.97 -0.98
C THR A 294 12.82 -5.13 -1.06
N GLN A 295 13.36 -5.40 -2.26
CA GLN A 295 14.80 -5.49 -2.49
C GLN A 295 15.52 -4.17 -2.14
N ILE A 296 14.97 -3.05 -2.59
CA ILE A 296 15.56 -1.72 -2.32
C ILE A 296 15.47 -1.40 -0.81
N ILE A 297 14.33 -1.66 -0.18
CA ILE A 297 14.12 -1.39 1.25
C ILE A 297 15.13 -2.21 2.09
N GLU A 298 15.28 -3.49 1.79
CA GLU A 298 16.22 -4.37 2.51
C GLU A 298 17.66 -3.86 2.41
N LYS A 299 18.10 -3.43 1.22
CA LYS A 299 19.43 -2.84 1.03
C LYS A 299 19.58 -1.51 1.75
N LEU A 300 18.58 -0.64 1.74
CA LEU A 300 18.61 0.66 2.41
C LEU A 300 18.66 0.55 3.94
N ILE A 301 17.96 -0.43 4.51
CA ILE A 301 17.98 -0.65 5.97
C ILE A 301 19.36 -1.10 6.42
N ASN A 302 20.01 -1.96 5.62
CA ASN A 302 21.33 -2.50 5.89
C ASN A 302 22.46 -1.57 5.41
N PHE A 303 22.11 -0.43 4.79
CA PHE A 303 23.11 0.52 4.33
C PHE A 303 23.74 1.23 5.52
N THR A 304 25.02 1.00 5.73
CA THR A 304 25.86 1.74 6.68
C THR A 304 26.49 2.88 5.89
N ASN A 305 26.28 4.12 6.35
CA ASN A 305 27.06 5.25 5.82
C ASN A 305 28.52 4.96 6.16
N PHE A 306 29.32 4.64 5.16
CA PHE A 306 30.76 4.80 5.27
C PHE A 306 31.01 6.32 5.26
N ASP A 307 31.62 6.82 6.36
CA ASP A 307 32.16 8.17 6.57
C ASP A 307 31.14 9.30 6.85
N GLU A 308 30.78 9.48 8.13
CA GLU A 308 30.58 10.82 8.71
C GLU A 308 31.92 11.49 9.14
N ASN A 309 33.08 10.94 8.80
CA ASN A 309 34.41 11.49 9.13
C ASN A 309 35.35 11.50 7.92
N ARG A 310 34.98 12.22 6.85
CA ARG A 310 35.92 12.79 5.88
C ARG A 310 35.45 14.12 5.35
#